data_f46eaabe21b3b446c2b96471b7544b3c
#
_entry.id   f46eaabe21b3b446c2b96471b7544b3c
#
_cell.length_a   1.000
_cell.length_b   1.000
_cell.length_c   1.000
_cell.angle_alpha   90.00
_cell.angle_beta   90.00
_cell.angle_gamma   90.00
#
_symmetry.space_group_name_H-M   'P 1'
#
loop_
_entity.id
_entity.type
_entity.pdbx_description
1 polymer ?
#
loop_
_entity_poly.entity_id
_entity_poly.type
_entity_poly.pdbx_seq_one_letter_code
_entity_poly.pdbx_strand_id
1 'polypeptide(L)'
;VPELPEVEVVRRGLERHVVGRALTSVAVSHSRAARYVVGGPQELEARLRGRVLSSVHRRGKFLWFVLDDSCALMVHLGMSGQMLIKQADASLHPHTRIRCSLSSGSEQSELWFVDQRTFGYWRIAELVYSHNRLVPKPMAHIAADLLEPAQDLMATARLIKTKHLEIKRLLLNQEIVAGIGNIYADEMLWSAQIHPRQKAHRLSLRAIHSLLNEGQRVMHNALLQGGTSFDSLYVNVNGESGYFDVSLQAYGQEGMPCMRCGTALVREKFSNRSSHFCPRCQRLQ
;
A
#
# COMPACT_ATOMS: atom_id res chain seq x y z
N VAL A 1 -7.88 3.95 -0.99
CA VAL A 1 -6.53 3.62 -1.54
C VAL A 1 -5.98 2.50 -0.69
N PRO A 2 -5.57 1.37 -1.27
CA PRO A 2 -4.85 0.35 -0.53
C PRO A 2 -3.63 0.98 0.18
N GLU A 3 -3.49 0.71 1.47
CA GLU A 3 -2.35 1.16 2.26
C GLU A 3 -1.33 0.01 2.37
N LEU A 4 -0.33 0.13 3.19
CA LEU A 4 0.75 -0.85 3.27
C LEU A 4 0.27 -2.29 3.53
N PRO A 5 -0.63 -2.58 4.51
CA PRO A 5 -1.05 -3.96 4.77
C PRO A 5 -1.77 -4.60 3.59
N GLU A 6 -2.66 -3.88 2.91
CA GLU A 6 -3.38 -4.40 1.75
C GLU A 6 -2.42 -4.72 0.59
N VAL A 7 -1.44 -3.85 0.32
CA VAL A 7 -0.43 -4.10 -0.71
C VAL A 7 0.48 -5.27 -0.33
N GLU A 8 0.80 -5.45 0.95
CA GLU A 8 1.59 -6.61 1.42
C GLU A 8 0.83 -7.94 1.28
N VAL A 9 -0.49 -7.94 1.53
CA VAL A 9 -1.32 -9.14 1.31
C VAL A 9 -1.30 -9.53 -0.18
N VAL A 10 -1.44 -8.55 -1.08
CA VAL A 10 -1.33 -8.78 -2.52
C VAL A 10 0.07 -9.29 -2.88
N ARG A 11 1.14 -8.66 -2.39
CA ARG A 11 2.52 -9.10 -2.63
C ARG A 11 2.75 -10.56 -2.24
N ARG A 12 2.30 -10.96 -1.05
CA ARG A 12 2.42 -12.35 -0.58
C ARG A 12 1.67 -13.33 -1.46
N GLY A 13 0.48 -12.96 -1.95
CA GLY A 13 -0.27 -13.76 -2.89
C GLY A 13 0.46 -13.92 -4.22
N LEU A 14 0.98 -12.83 -4.77
CA LEU A 14 1.77 -12.85 -6.02
C LEU A 14 3.06 -13.66 -5.88
N GLU A 15 3.74 -13.58 -4.73
CA GLU A 15 4.93 -14.39 -4.45
C GLU A 15 4.67 -15.90 -4.58
N ARG A 16 3.53 -16.36 -4.06
CA ARG A 16 3.16 -17.79 -4.08
C ARG A 16 2.71 -18.29 -5.45
N HIS A 17 2.02 -17.44 -6.23
CA HIS A 17 1.31 -17.88 -7.43
C HIS A 17 1.95 -17.44 -8.75
N VAL A 18 2.81 -16.42 -8.74
CA VAL A 18 3.27 -15.74 -9.96
C VAL A 18 4.80 -15.74 -10.08
N VAL A 19 5.53 -15.69 -8.98
CA VAL A 19 7.00 -15.68 -9.00
C VAL A 19 7.53 -16.98 -9.60
N GLY A 20 8.57 -16.85 -10.44
CA GLY A 20 9.19 -17.96 -11.19
C GLY A 20 8.48 -18.29 -12.51
N ARG A 21 7.38 -17.64 -12.84
CA ARG A 21 6.61 -17.88 -14.06
C ARG A 21 6.90 -16.84 -15.14
N ALA A 22 6.84 -17.24 -16.40
CA ALA A 22 6.97 -16.35 -17.54
C ALA A 22 5.60 -15.80 -17.98
N LEU A 23 5.57 -14.57 -18.46
CA LEU A 23 4.43 -13.94 -19.10
C LEU A 23 4.35 -14.37 -20.57
N THR A 24 3.63 -15.44 -20.87
CA THR A 24 3.56 -16.01 -22.24
C THR A 24 2.75 -15.14 -23.19
N SER A 25 1.76 -14.43 -22.67
CA SER A 25 1.04 -13.36 -23.39
C SER A 25 0.78 -12.18 -22.47
N VAL A 26 0.70 -10.99 -23.06
CA VAL A 26 0.34 -9.75 -22.35
C VAL A 26 -0.58 -8.95 -23.26
N ALA A 27 -1.73 -8.53 -22.74
CA ALA A 27 -2.70 -7.70 -23.42
C ALA A 27 -3.10 -6.52 -22.53
N VAL A 28 -2.92 -5.30 -23.01
CA VAL A 28 -3.27 -4.05 -22.33
C VAL A 28 -4.52 -3.46 -22.98
N SER A 29 -5.67 -3.56 -22.33
CA SER A 29 -6.96 -3.12 -22.85
C SER A 29 -7.27 -1.64 -22.60
N HIS A 30 -6.45 -0.94 -21.78
CA HIS A 30 -6.69 0.46 -21.45
C HIS A 30 -5.38 1.25 -21.32
N SER A 31 -5.20 2.29 -22.14
CA SER A 31 -3.95 3.07 -22.24
C SER A 31 -3.49 3.71 -20.92
N ARG A 32 -4.42 4.09 -20.04
CA ARG A 32 -4.07 4.66 -18.72
C ARG A 32 -3.33 3.68 -17.83
N ALA A 33 -3.48 2.38 -18.02
CA ALA A 33 -2.75 1.38 -17.26
C ALA A 33 -1.24 1.36 -17.63
N ALA A 34 -0.87 1.85 -18.82
CA ALA A 34 0.52 1.98 -19.31
C ALA A 34 0.95 3.45 -19.50
N ARG A 35 0.30 4.42 -18.86
CA ARG A 35 0.48 5.87 -19.12
C ARG A 35 1.89 6.40 -18.86
N TYR A 36 2.73 5.67 -18.15
CA TYR A 36 4.12 6.02 -17.88
C TYR A 36 5.13 5.21 -18.71
N VAL A 37 4.64 4.47 -19.69
CA VAL A 37 5.49 3.72 -20.63
C VAL A 37 5.61 4.53 -21.92
N VAL A 38 6.83 4.87 -22.30
CA VAL A 38 7.10 5.49 -23.61
C VAL A 38 6.78 4.45 -24.69
N GLY A 39 5.93 4.80 -25.65
CA GLY A 39 5.39 3.84 -26.62
C GLY A 39 4.06 3.18 -26.18
N GLY A 40 3.59 3.46 -24.94
CA GLY A 40 2.26 3.09 -24.48
C GLY A 40 2.01 1.59 -24.30
N PRO A 41 0.75 1.12 -24.52
CA PRO A 41 0.36 -0.27 -24.33
C PRO A 41 1.19 -1.27 -25.12
N GLN A 42 1.42 -1.02 -26.40
CA GLN A 42 2.14 -1.93 -27.30
C GLN A 42 3.59 -2.15 -26.85
N GLU A 43 4.25 -1.09 -26.39
CA GLU A 43 5.61 -1.19 -25.86
C GLU A 43 5.64 -1.98 -24.56
N LEU A 44 4.65 -1.77 -23.65
CA LEU A 44 4.55 -2.54 -22.42
C LEU A 44 4.34 -4.03 -22.72
N GLU A 45 3.45 -4.37 -23.65
CA GLU A 45 3.18 -5.73 -24.08
C GLU A 45 4.43 -6.40 -24.66
N ALA A 46 5.13 -5.70 -25.58
CA ALA A 46 6.33 -6.21 -26.25
C ALA A 46 7.46 -6.47 -25.23
N ARG A 47 7.68 -5.56 -24.27
CA ARG A 47 8.73 -5.68 -23.27
C ARG A 47 8.46 -6.74 -22.22
N LEU A 48 7.21 -7.04 -21.91
CA LEU A 48 6.85 -8.01 -20.89
C LEU A 48 6.68 -9.43 -21.44
N ARG A 49 6.35 -9.59 -22.71
CA ARG A 49 6.14 -10.91 -23.32
C ARG A 49 7.39 -11.76 -23.23
N GLY A 50 7.25 -12.98 -22.70
CA GLY A 50 8.32 -13.94 -22.51
C GLY A 50 9.18 -13.69 -21.25
N ARG A 51 9.01 -12.58 -20.54
CA ARG A 51 9.78 -12.28 -19.33
C ARG A 51 9.36 -13.14 -18.16
N VAL A 52 10.34 -13.53 -17.36
CA VAL A 52 10.13 -14.26 -16.11
C VAL A 52 10.03 -13.28 -14.96
N LEU A 53 9.05 -13.47 -14.10
CA LEU A 53 8.86 -12.70 -12.86
C LEU A 53 9.72 -13.34 -11.76
N SER A 54 10.98 -12.89 -11.62
CA SER A 54 11.98 -13.55 -10.78
C SER A 54 11.73 -13.39 -9.28
N SER A 55 11.20 -12.23 -8.86
CA SER A 55 10.83 -11.97 -7.47
C SER A 55 9.81 -10.84 -7.40
N VAL A 56 9.11 -10.70 -6.25
CA VAL A 56 8.16 -9.62 -6.01
C VAL A 56 8.46 -8.90 -4.70
N HIS A 57 8.45 -7.59 -4.73
CA HIS A 57 8.83 -6.72 -3.64
C HIS A 57 7.81 -5.61 -3.42
N ARG A 58 7.88 -4.97 -2.25
CA ARG A 58 7.04 -3.83 -1.87
C ARG A 58 7.87 -2.83 -1.05
N ARG A 59 7.57 -1.54 -1.21
CA ARG A 59 7.90 -0.46 -0.28
C ARG A 59 6.69 0.46 -0.15
N GLY A 60 6.17 0.64 1.06
CA GLY A 60 4.94 1.40 1.30
C GLY A 60 3.77 0.85 0.48
N LYS A 61 3.23 1.68 -0.41
CA LYS A 61 2.09 1.34 -1.29
C LYS A 61 2.51 0.94 -2.70
N PHE A 62 3.81 0.82 -2.94
CA PHE A 62 4.37 0.47 -4.24
C PHE A 62 4.81 -0.98 -4.24
N LEU A 63 4.45 -1.68 -5.32
CA LEU A 63 4.77 -3.08 -5.59
C LEU A 63 5.62 -3.14 -6.85
N TRP A 64 6.58 -4.05 -6.93
CA TRP A 64 7.29 -4.33 -8.17
C TRP A 64 7.76 -5.76 -8.25
N PHE A 65 7.81 -6.26 -9.47
CA PHE A 65 8.52 -7.49 -9.80
C PHE A 65 9.92 -7.16 -10.31
N VAL A 66 10.89 -7.99 -10.00
CA VAL A 66 12.17 -8.02 -10.69
C VAL A 66 12.01 -9.02 -11.85
N LEU A 67 12.35 -8.58 -13.05
CA LEU A 67 12.33 -9.39 -14.26
C LEU A 67 13.66 -10.09 -14.44
N ASP A 68 13.71 -11.11 -15.31
CA ASP A 68 14.91 -11.86 -15.67
C ASP A 68 16.01 -11.03 -16.35
N ASP A 69 15.67 -9.86 -16.89
CA ASP A 69 16.64 -8.88 -17.44
C ASP A 69 17.10 -7.82 -16.40
N SER A 70 16.82 -8.06 -15.12
CA SER A 70 17.13 -7.17 -13.99
C SER A 70 16.40 -5.80 -14.03
N CYS A 71 15.43 -5.62 -14.92
CA CYS A 71 14.50 -4.49 -14.86
C CYS A 71 13.40 -4.74 -13.81
N ALA A 72 12.75 -3.68 -13.39
CA ALA A 72 11.58 -3.76 -12.53
C ALA A 72 10.29 -3.53 -13.31
N LEU A 73 9.30 -4.42 -13.13
CA LEU A 73 7.91 -4.13 -13.46
C LEU A 73 7.24 -3.54 -12.21
N MET A 74 7.13 -2.24 -12.16
CA MET A 74 6.47 -1.51 -11.07
C MET A 74 4.97 -1.52 -11.27
N VAL A 75 4.22 -1.86 -10.21
CA VAL A 75 2.76 -1.89 -10.15
C VAL A 75 2.28 -0.94 -9.07
N HIS A 76 1.39 -0.03 -9.42
CA HIS A 76 0.70 0.82 -8.47
C HIS A 76 -0.81 0.54 -8.54
N LEU A 77 -1.40 0.15 -7.41
CA LEU A 77 -2.81 -0.24 -7.38
C LEU A 77 -3.78 0.95 -7.48
N GLY A 78 -3.30 2.19 -7.27
CA GLY A 78 -4.17 3.36 -7.28
C GLY A 78 -5.19 3.32 -6.15
N MET A 79 -6.47 3.43 -6.49
CA MET A 79 -7.57 3.43 -5.52
C MET A 79 -8.43 2.16 -5.61
N SER A 80 -8.46 1.49 -6.76
CA SER A 80 -9.34 0.34 -7.04
C SER A 80 -8.62 -0.77 -7.81
N GLY A 81 -7.30 -0.67 -7.98
CA GLY A 81 -6.53 -1.69 -8.67
C GLY A 81 -6.42 -2.96 -7.87
N GLN A 82 -6.65 -4.08 -8.54
CA GLN A 82 -6.55 -5.43 -8.02
C GLN A 82 -5.64 -6.25 -8.91
N MET A 83 -4.83 -7.11 -8.30
CA MET A 83 -4.02 -8.11 -8.98
C MET A 83 -4.67 -9.46 -8.71
N LEU A 84 -5.33 -10.05 -9.70
CA LEU A 84 -6.11 -11.28 -9.53
C LEU A 84 -5.47 -12.44 -10.30
N ILE A 85 -5.44 -13.60 -9.68
CA ILE A 85 -5.11 -14.87 -10.33
C ILE A 85 -6.42 -15.51 -10.78
N LYS A 86 -6.54 -15.83 -12.05
CA LYS A 86 -7.73 -16.42 -12.66
C LYS A 86 -7.36 -17.66 -13.49
N GLN A 87 -8.28 -18.59 -13.60
CA GLN A 87 -8.18 -19.67 -14.59
C GLN A 87 -8.36 -19.08 -15.99
N ALA A 88 -7.75 -19.72 -16.99
CA ALA A 88 -7.75 -19.22 -18.38
C ALA A 88 -9.16 -19.14 -19.01
N ASP A 89 -10.09 -19.95 -18.53
CA ASP A 89 -11.50 -20.00 -18.94
C ASP A 89 -12.43 -19.07 -18.15
N ALA A 90 -11.90 -18.32 -17.17
CA ALA A 90 -12.70 -17.41 -16.36
C ALA A 90 -13.32 -16.30 -17.19
N SER A 91 -14.57 -15.95 -16.90
CA SER A 91 -15.27 -14.83 -17.54
C SER A 91 -14.52 -13.53 -17.31
N LEU A 92 -14.25 -12.79 -18.39
CA LEU A 92 -13.48 -11.55 -18.34
C LEU A 92 -14.20 -10.48 -17.51
N HIS A 93 -13.52 -9.96 -16.50
CA HIS A 93 -14.03 -8.86 -15.69
C HIS A 93 -14.07 -7.56 -16.51
N PRO A 94 -15.18 -6.76 -16.50
CA PRO A 94 -15.34 -5.59 -17.37
C PRO A 94 -14.30 -4.48 -17.13
N HIS A 95 -13.66 -4.49 -15.98
CA HIS A 95 -12.60 -3.52 -15.64
C HIS A 95 -11.20 -4.12 -15.70
N THR A 96 -11.00 -5.24 -16.38
CA THR A 96 -9.64 -5.78 -16.65
C THR A 96 -8.91 -4.81 -17.57
N ARG A 97 -7.79 -4.28 -17.10
CA ARG A 97 -6.95 -3.31 -17.81
C ARG A 97 -5.71 -3.93 -18.41
N ILE A 98 -5.19 -4.96 -17.76
CA ILE A 98 -4.09 -5.76 -18.27
C ILE A 98 -4.40 -7.24 -17.97
N ARG A 99 -4.15 -8.11 -18.95
CA ARG A 99 -4.32 -9.55 -18.86
C ARG A 99 -3.02 -10.22 -19.31
N CYS A 100 -2.49 -11.13 -18.48
CA CYS A 100 -1.29 -11.85 -18.79
C CYS A 100 -1.52 -13.35 -18.62
N SER A 101 -1.19 -14.14 -19.62
CA SER A 101 -1.10 -15.60 -19.46
C SER A 101 0.23 -15.96 -18.81
N LEU A 102 0.20 -16.86 -17.85
CA LEU A 102 1.39 -17.30 -17.12
C LEU A 102 1.86 -18.65 -17.69
N SER A 103 3.17 -18.83 -17.79
CA SER A 103 3.74 -20.14 -18.16
C SER A 103 3.24 -21.22 -17.21
N SER A 104 2.86 -22.36 -17.78
CA SER A 104 2.21 -23.41 -17.03
C SER A 104 3.12 -24.08 -15.98
N GLY A 105 2.58 -24.18 -14.72
CA GLY A 105 2.64 -25.40 -13.95
C GLY A 105 1.55 -26.36 -14.50
N SER A 106 0.91 -27.15 -13.64
CA SER A 106 -0.14 -28.09 -14.03
C SER A 106 -1.45 -27.45 -14.52
N GLU A 107 -1.67 -26.14 -14.32
CA GLU A 107 -2.88 -25.41 -14.67
C GLU A 107 -2.59 -24.13 -15.43
N GLN A 108 -3.35 -23.88 -16.51
CA GLN A 108 -3.31 -22.61 -17.25
C GLN A 108 -3.97 -21.52 -16.41
N SER A 109 -3.18 -20.62 -15.88
CA SER A 109 -3.67 -19.47 -15.11
C SER A 109 -3.20 -18.15 -15.68
N GLU A 110 -3.91 -17.10 -15.32
CA GLU A 110 -3.68 -15.74 -15.78
C GLU A 110 -3.52 -14.79 -14.61
N LEU A 111 -2.73 -13.76 -14.82
CA LEU A 111 -2.63 -12.61 -13.95
C LEU A 111 -3.41 -11.46 -14.57
N TRP A 112 -4.43 -10.99 -13.88
CA TRP A 112 -5.24 -9.84 -14.31
C TRP A 112 -4.99 -8.63 -13.44
N PHE A 113 -4.83 -7.48 -14.09
CA PHE A 113 -4.90 -6.18 -13.42
C PHE A 113 -6.28 -5.58 -13.68
N VAL A 114 -7.12 -5.60 -12.65
CA VAL A 114 -8.48 -5.08 -12.68
C VAL A 114 -8.50 -3.73 -11.99
N ASP A 115 -8.98 -2.67 -12.65
CA ASP A 115 -9.04 -1.32 -12.05
C ASP A 115 -10.22 -0.52 -12.59
N GLN A 116 -11.29 -0.43 -11.82
CA GLN A 116 -12.51 0.29 -12.18
C GLN A 116 -12.25 1.78 -12.41
N ARG A 117 -11.45 2.41 -11.53
CA ARG A 117 -11.19 3.87 -11.55
C ARG A 117 -10.04 4.28 -12.44
N THR A 118 -9.26 3.35 -12.96
CA THR A 118 -8.09 3.59 -13.83
C THR A 118 -7.02 4.52 -13.23
N PHE A 119 -6.85 4.49 -11.92
CA PHE A 119 -5.79 5.23 -11.21
C PHE A 119 -4.54 4.40 -10.99
N GLY A 120 -4.64 3.09 -11.08
CA GLY A 120 -3.49 2.20 -11.07
C GLY A 120 -2.73 2.23 -12.39
N TYR A 121 -1.53 1.66 -12.39
CA TYR A 121 -0.69 1.57 -13.58
C TYR A 121 0.43 0.55 -13.43
N TRP A 122 0.93 0.09 -14.57
CA TRP A 122 2.15 -0.68 -14.70
C TRP A 122 3.22 0.15 -15.40
N ARG A 123 4.47 0.00 -14.97
CA ARG A 123 5.61 0.73 -15.53
C ARG A 123 6.87 -0.10 -15.42
N ILE A 124 7.65 -0.21 -16.51
CA ILE A 124 8.99 -0.80 -16.47
C ILE A 124 10.00 0.30 -16.11
N ALA A 125 10.92 -0.01 -15.21
CA ALA A 125 11.92 0.92 -14.71
C ALA A 125 13.23 0.19 -14.39
N GLU A 126 14.34 0.95 -14.43
CA GLU A 126 15.62 0.52 -13.89
C GLU A 126 15.55 0.39 -12.36
N LEU A 127 16.32 -0.52 -11.80
CA LEU A 127 16.55 -0.62 -10.36
C LEU A 127 17.72 0.29 -9.96
N VAL A 128 17.52 1.04 -8.87
CA VAL A 128 18.54 1.89 -8.24
C VAL A 128 18.64 1.59 -6.75
N TYR A 129 19.79 1.84 -6.15
CA TYR A 129 19.98 1.66 -4.71
C TYR A 129 19.43 2.85 -3.94
N SER A 130 18.50 2.64 -3.03
CA SER A 130 17.89 3.67 -2.18
C SER A 130 17.47 3.08 -0.83
N HIS A 131 17.84 3.75 0.28
CA HIS A 131 17.54 3.31 1.65
C HIS A 131 17.90 1.83 1.87
N ASN A 132 19.15 1.48 1.58
CA ASN A 132 19.73 0.13 1.73
C ASN A 132 19.02 -0.98 0.94
N ARG A 133 18.34 -0.65 -0.16
CA ARG A 133 17.61 -1.61 -0.98
C ARG A 133 17.57 -1.21 -2.46
N LEU A 134 17.54 -2.20 -3.36
CA LEU A 134 17.23 -1.97 -4.77
C LEU A 134 15.74 -1.73 -4.95
N VAL A 135 15.41 -0.58 -5.55
CA VAL A 135 14.04 -0.15 -5.82
C VAL A 135 13.91 0.40 -7.24
N PRO A 136 12.72 0.40 -7.85
CA PRO A 136 12.51 1.09 -9.12
C PRO A 136 12.87 2.57 -9.02
N LYS A 137 13.64 3.08 -9.97
CA LYS A 137 14.11 4.48 -10.01
C LYS A 137 13.02 5.54 -9.75
N PRO A 138 11.78 5.38 -10.27
CA PRO A 138 10.72 6.36 -10.01
C PRO A 138 10.29 6.47 -8.55
N MET A 139 10.63 5.49 -7.70
CA MET A 139 10.31 5.50 -6.27
C MET A 139 11.55 5.64 -5.37
N ALA A 140 12.70 6.05 -5.90
CA ALA A 140 13.92 6.22 -5.13
C ALA A 140 13.81 7.24 -3.98
N HIS A 141 12.89 8.21 -4.11
CA HIS A 141 12.57 9.23 -3.10
C HIS A 141 11.61 8.72 -2.00
N ILE A 142 11.01 7.54 -2.17
CA ILE A 142 10.09 6.97 -1.19
C ILE A 142 10.88 6.40 -0.01
N ALA A 143 10.55 6.85 1.19
CA ALA A 143 11.19 6.39 2.42
C ALA A 143 10.92 4.89 2.68
N ALA A 144 11.75 4.29 3.53
CA ALA A 144 11.45 2.98 4.08
C ALA A 144 10.12 2.99 4.86
N ASP A 145 9.42 1.88 4.84
CA ASP A 145 8.15 1.75 5.56
C ASP A 145 8.31 1.04 6.92
N LEU A 146 7.27 1.12 7.75
CA LEU A 146 7.32 0.61 9.12
C LEU A 146 7.55 -0.91 9.23
N LEU A 147 7.30 -1.68 8.18
CA LEU A 147 7.45 -3.14 8.18
C LEU A 147 8.73 -3.62 7.47
N GLU A 148 9.55 -2.71 6.94
CA GLU A 148 10.86 -3.10 6.39
C GLU A 148 11.83 -3.49 7.52
N PRO A 149 12.53 -4.65 7.42
CA PRO A 149 13.39 -5.14 8.51
C PRO A 149 14.52 -4.18 8.90
N ALA A 150 15.01 -3.37 7.96
CA ALA A 150 16.10 -2.41 8.16
C ALA A 150 15.61 -1.01 8.57
N GLN A 151 14.31 -0.84 8.91
CA GLN A 151 13.76 0.45 9.29
C GLN A 151 14.27 0.90 10.66
N ASP A 152 14.99 2.01 10.68
CA ASP A 152 15.38 2.70 11.91
C ASP A 152 14.27 3.68 12.36
N LEU A 153 13.40 3.20 13.26
CA LEU A 153 12.31 4.00 13.81
C LEU A 153 12.82 5.21 14.61
N MET A 154 13.97 5.10 15.25
CA MET A 154 14.54 6.20 16.02
C MET A 154 15.07 7.31 15.10
N ALA A 155 15.72 6.96 13.99
CA ALA A 155 16.14 7.93 12.97
C ALA A 155 14.92 8.62 12.35
N THR A 156 13.86 7.87 12.02
CA THR A 156 12.60 8.42 11.52
C THR A 156 11.94 9.35 12.55
N ALA A 157 11.93 8.97 13.83
CA ALA A 157 11.39 9.82 14.90
C ALA A 157 12.17 11.12 15.04
N ARG A 158 13.51 11.08 14.95
CA ARG A 158 14.35 12.30 14.95
C ARG A 158 14.02 13.20 13.76
N LEU A 159 13.89 12.64 12.55
CA LEU A 159 13.48 13.40 11.37
C LEU A 159 12.12 14.07 11.55
N ILE A 160 11.11 13.34 12.03
CA ILE A 160 9.77 13.86 12.31
C ILE A 160 9.83 15.00 13.33
N LYS A 161 10.62 14.84 14.41
CA LYS A 161 10.80 15.83 15.48
C LYS A 161 11.30 17.18 14.98
N THR A 162 12.09 17.22 13.91
CA THR A 162 12.61 18.48 13.33
C THR A 162 11.54 19.28 12.58
N LYS A 163 10.38 18.68 12.27
CA LYS A 163 9.36 19.30 11.41
C LYS A 163 8.34 20.11 12.21
N HIS A 164 7.96 21.28 11.70
CA HIS A 164 6.97 22.17 12.31
C HIS A 164 5.53 21.90 11.83
N LEU A 165 5.30 20.80 11.15
CA LEU A 165 3.99 20.39 10.63
C LEU A 165 3.20 19.57 11.67
N GLU A 166 1.91 19.43 11.42
CA GLU A 166 1.02 18.52 12.16
C GLU A 166 1.46 17.09 11.98
N ILE A 167 1.46 16.31 13.06
CA ILE A 167 1.98 14.93 13.06
C ILE A 167 1.31 14.05 12.00
N LYS A 168 -0.01 14.14 11.84
CA LYS A 168 -0.71 13.37 10.80
C LYS A 168 -0.25 13.69 9.38
N ARG A 169 0.08 14.96 9.09
CA ARG A 169 0.63 15.34 7.77
C ARG A 169 1.96 14.66 7.49
N LEU A 170 2.81 14.53 8.51
CA LEU A 170 4.11 13.87 8.39
C LEU A 170 3.95 12.35 8.21
N LEU A 171 3.02 11.73 8.93
CA LEU A 171 2.70 10.31 8.74
C LEU A 171 2.18 9.99 7.34
N LEU A 172 1.45 10.92 6.72
CA LEU A 172 0.92 10.76 5.36
C LEU A 172 1.96 11.04 4.27
N ASN A 173 3.12 11.60 4.61
CA ASN A 173 4.19 11.91 3.66
C ASN A 173 5.05 10.68 3.40
N GLN A 174 4.93 10.11 2.22
CA GLN A 174 5.63 8.90 1.80
C GLN A 174 7.15 9.06 1.69
N GLU A 175 7.67 10.27 1.70
CA GLU A 175 9.12 10.58 1.74
C GLU A 175 9.69 10.60 3.17
N ILE A 176 8.82 10.60 4.19
CA ILE A 176 9.20 10.56 5.61
C ILE A 176 9.05 9.14 6.17
N VAL A 177 7.90 8.54 5.92
CA VAL A 177 7.60 7.14 6.24
C VAL A 177 6.59 6.61 5.23
N ALA A 178 6.94 5.56 4.51
CA ALA A 178 6.07 5.05 3.46
C ALA A 178 4.95 4.15 3.99
N GLY A 179 3.90 4.00 3.19
CA GLY A 179 2.84 3.02 3.40
C GLY A 179 1.66 3.48 4.24
N ILE A 180 1.82 4.50 5.08
CA ILE A 180 0.75 5.03 5.91
C ILE A 180 -0.22 5.85 5.05
N GLY A 181 -1.50 5.55 5.16
CA GLY A 181 -2.57 6.36 4.59
C GLY A 181 -3.52 6.84 5.68
N ASN A 182 -4.74 7.18 5.30
CA ASN A 182 -5.66 7.84 6.24
C ASN A 182 -6.18 6.90 7.33
N ILE A 183 -6.38 5.63 6.99
CA ILE A 183 -6.88 4.60 7.93
C ILE A 183 -5.83 4.39 9.02
N TYR A 184 -4.63 3.97 8.63
CA TYR A 184 -3.60 3.63 9.61
C TYR A 184 -3.03 4.85 10.33
N ALA A 185 -3.07 6.06 9.72
CA ALA A 185 -2.72 7.29 10.43
C ALA A 185 -3.67 7.56 11.61
N ASP A 186 -4.98 7.42 11.41
CA ASP A 186 -5.96 7.61 12.49
C ASP A 186 -5.84 6.52 13.57
N GLU A 187 -5.69 5.26 13.16
CA GLU A 187 -5.55 4.11 14.09
C GLU A 187 -4.30 4.22 14.97
N MET A 188 -3.13 4.52 14.37
CA MET A 188 -1.89 4.63 15.16
C MET A 188 -1.89 5.87 16.05
N LEU A 189 -2.48 6.98 15.62
CA LEU A 189 -2.65 8.19 16.44
C LEU A 189 -3.60 7.95 17.60
N TRP A 190 -4.71 7.23 17.37
CA TRP A 190 -5.61 6.82 18.45
C TRP A 190 -4.90 5.91 19.44
N SER A 191 -4.15 4.93 18.96
CA SER A 191 -3.39 3.99 19.79
C SER A 191 -2.36 4.71 20.67
N ALA A 192 -1.62 5.65 20.10
CA ALA A 192 -0.62 6.46 20.80
C ALA A 192 -1.20 7.64 21.61
N GLN A 193 -2.51 7.87 21.58
CA GLN A 193 -3.21 8.97 22.24
C GLN A 193 -2.70 10.37 21.85
N ILE A 194 -2.33 10.54 20.58
CA ILE A 194 -1.81 11.79 20.04
C ILE A 194 -2.86 12.43 19.12
N HIS A 195 -3.15 13.72 19.35
CA HIS A 195 -4.09 14.47 18.50
C HIS A 195 -3.51 14.63 17.07
N PRO A 196 -4.30 14.42 16.00
CA PRO A 196 -3.80 14.48 14.62
C PRO A 196 -3.18 15.83 14.24
N ARG A 197 -3.65 16.94 14.85
CA ARG A 197 -3.11 18.29 14.62
C ARG A 197 -1.97 18.68 15.55
N GLN A 198 -1.52 17.79 16.44
CA GLN A 198 -0.39 18.08 17.30
C GLN A 198 0.84 18.38 16.44
N LYS A 199 1.53 19.49 16.73
CA LYS A 199 2.77 19.86 16.03
C LYS A 199 3.90 18.91 16.42
N ALA A 200 4.56 18.31 15.43
CA ALA A 200 5.57 17.28 15.66
C ALA A 200 6.75 17.76 16.54
N HIS A 201 7.23 18.99 16.32
CA HIS A 201 8.32 19.56 17.12
C HIS A 201 7.96 19.78 18.62
N ARG A 202 6.68 19.79 18.98
CA ARG A 202 6.22 19.89 20.39
C ARG A 202 6.15 18.53 21.08
N LEU A 203 6.05 17.43 20.32
CA LEU A 203 6.08 16.09 20.88
C LEU A 203 7.49 15.75 21.39
N SER A 204 7.60 14.95 22.44
CA SER A 204 8.88 14.39 22.84
C SER A 204 9.36 13.34 21.81
N LEU A 205 10.68 13.15 21.67
CA LEU A 205 11.23 12.12 20.79
C LEU A 205 10.70 10.72 21.15
N ARG A 206 10.54 10.46 22.46
CA ARG A 206 9.95 9.20 22.97
C ARG A 206 8.50 9.03 22.51
N ALA A 207 7.70 10.08 22.52
CA ALA A 207 6.31 10.02 22.07
C ALA A 207 6.21 9.72 20.58
N ILE A 208 7.07 10.33 19.74
CA ILE A 208 7.09 10.07 18.29
C ILE A 208 7.57 8.63 18.03
N HIS A 209 8.61 8.17 18.72
CA HIS A 209 9.10 6.80 18.58
C HIS A 209 8.01 5.78 19.00
N SER A 210 7.32 6.03 20.13
CA SER A 210 6.19 5.21 20.56
C SER A 210 5.06 5.18 19.52
N LEU A 211 4.72 6.33 18.91
CA LEU A 211 3.73 6.40 17.82
C LEU A 211 4.11 5.50 16.64
N LEU A 212 5.37 5.49 16.22
CA LEU A 212 5.84 4.63 15.12
C LEU A 212 5.77 3.14 15.50
N ASN A 213 6.10 2.78 16.73
CA ASN A 213 5.93 1.41 17.24
C ASN A 213 4.45 0.98 17.25
N GLU A 214 3.55 1.88 17.68
CA GLU A 214 2.10 1.61 17.61
C GLU A 214 1.65 1.41 16.16
N GLY A 215 2.21 2.18 15.22
CA GLY A 215 1.96 2.00 13.79
C GLY A 215 2.38 0.61 13.29
N GLN A 216 3.56 0.13 13.68
CA GLN A 216 4.00 -1.25 13.37
C GLN A 216 3.01 -2.28 13.93
N ARG A 217 2.62 -2.14 15.20
CA ARG A 217 1.71 -3.07 15.86
C ARG A 217 0.34 -3.11 15.18
N VAL A 218 -0.24 -1.96 14.86
CA VAL A 218 -1.53 -1.85 14.15
C VAL A 218 -1.45 -2.51 12.77
N MET A 219 -0.39 -2.24 12.00
CA MET A 219 -0.20 -2.83 10.67
C MET A 219 0.05 -4.34 10.71
N HIS A 220 0.79 -4.85 11.69
CA HIS A 220 0.94 -6.29 11.87
C HIS A 220 -0.40 -6.98 12.19
N ASN A 221 -1.21 -6.38 13.06
CA ASN A 221 -2.54 -6.90 13.35
C ASN A 221 -3.44 -6.91 12.11
N ALA A 222 -3.37 -5.85 11.29
CA ALA A 222 -4.08 -5.81 10.02
C ALA A 222 -3.63 -6.93 9.06
N LEU A 223 -2.34 -7.21 8.98
CA LEU A 223 -1.81 -8.31 8.15
C LEU A 223 -2.29 -9.68 8.61
N LEU A 224 -2.41 -9.92 9.92
CA LEU A 224 -2.94 -11.18 10.47
C LEU A 224 -4.41 -11.41 10.08
N GLN A 225 -5.15 -10.32 9.82
CA GLN A 225 -6.56 -10.34 9.43
C GLN A 225 -6.78 -10.19 7.92
N GLY A 226 -5.71 -10.22 7.12
CA GLY A 226 -5.77 -10.13 5.66
C GLY A 226 -6.00 -8.70 5.11
N GLY A 227 -5.74 -7.67 5.91
CA GLY A 227 -5.96 -6.26 5.56
C GLY A 227 -7.39 -5.78 5.83
N THR A 228 -7.69 -4.53 5.43
CA THR A 228 -9.04 -3.96 5.60
C THR A 228 -9.96 -4.38 4.46
N SER A 229 -11.26 -4.61 4.76
CA SER A 229 -12.33 -4.79 3.78
C SER A 229 -13.22 -3.55 3.63
N PHE A 230 -12.75 -2.39 4.09
CA PHE A 230 -13.52 -1.14 4.10
C PHE A 230 -14.03 -0.71 2.72
N ASP A 231 -13.39 -1.21 1.68
CA ASP A 231 -13.87 -1.12 0.29
C ASP A 231 -13.85 -2.54 -0.28
N SER A 232 -14.98 -3.00 -0.81
CA SER A 232 -15.11 -4.32 -1.49
C SER A 232 -14.12 -4.51 -2.65
N LEU A 233 -13.44 -3.43 -3.05
CA LEU A 233 -12.37 -3.45 -4.04
C LEU A 233 -11.00 -3.88 -3.47
N TYR A 234 -10.84 -3.97 -2.13
CA TYR A 234 -9.58 -4.40 -1.51
C TYR A 234 -9.62 -5.89 -1.24
N VAL A 235 -9.16 -6.64 -2.22
CA VAL A 235 -9.15 -8.09 -2.19
C VAL A 235 -7.73 -8.63 -2.38
N ASN A 236 -7.49 -9.84 -1.88
CA ASN A 236 -6.27 -10.59 -2.16
C ASN A 236 -6.27 -11.09 -3.63
N VAL A 237 -5.22 -11.79 -4.03
CA VAL A 237 -5.08 -12.28 -5.42
C VAL A 237 -6.13 -13.32 -5.83
N ASN A 238 -6.83 -13.92 -4.87
CA ASN A 238 -7.94 -14.86 -5.13
C ASN A 238 -9.30 -14.15 -5.20
N GLY A 239 -9.36 -12.84 -4.88
CA GLY A 239 -10.59 -12.05 -4.86
C GLY A 239 -11.32 -12.05 -3.51
N GLU A 240 -10.65 -12.44 -2.42
CA GLU A 240 -11.22 -12.46 -1.08
C GLU A 240 -10.89 -11.18 -0.31
N SER A 241 -11.84 -10.62 0.43
CA SER A 241 -11.67 -9.45 1.30
C SER A 241 -11.02 -9.81 2.62
N GLY A 242 -10.28 -8.87 3.19
CA GLY A 242 -9.79 -8.96 4.57
C GLY A 242 -10.86 -8.63 5.61
N TYR A 243 -10.54 -8.78 6.89
CA TYR A 243 -11.47 -8.59 8.02
C TYR A 243 -11.03 -7.51 9.01
N PHE A 244 -10.00 -6.74 8.73
CA PHE A 244 -9.44 -5.79 9.70
C PHE A 244 -10.36 -4.59 9.99
N ASP A 245 -11.29 -4.26 9.11
CA ASP A 245 -12.30 -3.20 9.32
C ASP A 245 -13.15 -3.42 10.58
N VAL A 246 -13.42 -4.67 10.93
CA VAL A 246 -14.12 -5.04 12.18
C VAL A 246 -13.31 -4.65 13.43
N SER A 247 -11.98 -4.46 13.29
CA SER A 247 -11.06 -4.16 14.39
C SER A 247 -10.65 -2.68 14.46
N LEU A 248 -11.18 -1.81 13.57
CA LEU A 248 -10.87 -0.38 13.57
C LEU A 248 -11.43 0.30 14.82
N GLN A 249 -10.58 1.11 15.46
CA GLN A 249 -10.88 1.77 16.74
C GLN A 249 -11.25 3.25 16.60
N ALA A 250 -10.83 3.89 15.53
CA ALA A 250 -11.05 5.31 15.29
C ALA A 250 -11.57 5.58 13.88
N TYR A 251 -10.91 5.07 12.85
CA TYR A 251 -11.26 5.37 11.47
C TYR A 251 -12.66 4.86 11.13
N GLY A 252 -13.53 5.76 10.65
CA GLY A 252 -14.91 5.44 10.30
C GLY A 252 -15.85 5.25 11.49
N GLN A 253 -15.39 5.46 12.72
CA GLN A 253 -16.14 5.23 13.96
C GLN A 253 -16.73 6.53 14.56
N GLU A 254 -17.03 7.54 13.73
CA GLU A 254 -17.68 8.79 14.17
C GLU A 254 -18.96 8.51 14.96
N GLY A 255 -19.08 9.13 16.14
CA GLY A 255 -20.22 8.98 17.06
C GLY A 255 -20.17 7.71 17.92
N MET A 256 -19.34 6.72 17.59
CA MET A 256 -19.18 5.50 18.41
C MET A 256 -18.38 5.80 19.67
N PRO A 257 -18.65 5.06 20.77
CA PRO A 257 -17.90 5.25 22.02
C PRO A 257 -16.45 4.80 21.85
N CYS A 258 -15.51 5.64 22.27
CA CYS A 258 -14.09 5.27 22.35
C CYS A 258 -13.92 4.07 23.27
N MET A 259 -13.33 2.98 22.81
CA MET A 259 -13.13 1.74 23.57
C MET A 259 -12.27 1.92 24.82
N ARG A 260 -11.55 3.05 24.93
CA ARG A 260 -10.69 3.36 26.09
C ARG A 260 -11.41 4.17 27.18
N CYS A 261 -12.30 5.11 26.81
CA CYS A 261 -12.88 6.04 27.79
C CYS A 261 -14.39 6.32 27.62
N GLY A 262 -15.04 5.66 26.67
CA GLY A 262 -16.48 5.80 26.39
C GLY A 262 -16.92 7.10 25.72
N THR A 263 -16.02 8.10 25.56
CA THR A 263 -16.36 9.36 24.89
C THR A 263 -16.61 9.13 23.40
N ALA A 264 -17.65 9.74 22.83
CA ALA A 264 -17.94 9.64 21.42
C ALA A 264 -16.75 10.10 20.56
N LEU A 265 -16.37 9.29 19.59
CA LEU A 265 -15.35 9.63 18.58
C LEU A 265 -15.85 10.74 17.67
N VAL A 266 -14.95 11.64 17.29
CA VAL A 266 -15.28 12.76 16.41
C VAL A 266 -14.59 12.61 15.06
N ARG A 267 -15.20 13.18 14.03
CA ARG A 267 -14.65 13.34 12.70
C ARG A 267 -14.47 14.80 12.38
N GLU A 268 -13.27 15.18 11.99
CA GLU A 268 -12.96 16.55 11.57
C GLU A 268 -12.37 16.60 10.17
N LYS A 269 -12.59 17.71 9.47
CA LYS A 269 -11.89 17.98 8.21
C LYS A 269 -10.40 18.19 8.47
N PHE A 270 -9.58 17.45 7.75
CA PHE A 270 -8.12 17.52 7.82
C PHE A 270 -7.53 17.66 6.41
N SER A 271 -7.19 18.88 6.00
CA SER A 271 -6.80 19.19 4.62
C SER A 271 -7.90 18.76 3.64
N ASN A 272 -7.58 17.87 2.69
CA ASN A 272 -8.52 17.26 1.73
C ASN A 272 -9.10 15.91 2.19
N ARG A 273 -8.99 15.58 3.47
CA ARG A 273 -9.38 14.29 4.08
C ARG A 273 -10.16 14.52 5.36
N SER A 274 -10.46 13.44 6.09
CA SER A 274 -10.99 13.48 7.45
C SER A 274 -9.97 12.91 8.43
N SER A 275 -10.03 13.31 9.68
CA SER A 275 -9.40 12.67 10.83
C SER A 275 -10.47 12.18 11.79
N HIS A 276 -10.33 10.96 12.28
CA HIS A 276 -11.19 10.36 13.31
C HIS A 276 -10.36 10.18 14.58
N PHE A 277 -10.85 10.68 15.70
CA PHE A 277 -10.11 10.61 16.95
C PHE A 277 -11.02 10.75 18.18
N CYS A 278 -10.50 10.40 19.36
CA CYS A 278 -11.18 10.63 20.63
C CYS A 278 -10.79 12.00 21.21
N PRO A 279 -11.73 12.96 21.39
CA PRO A 279 -11.40 14.29 21.88
C PRO A 279 -10.95 14.29 23.35
N ARG A 280 -11.25 13.24 24.11
CA ARG A 280 -10.81 13.08 25.50
C ARG A 280 -9.43 12.46 25.65
N CYS A 281 -9.13 11.37 24.88
CA CYS A 281 -7.86 10.68 24.95
C CYS A 281 -6.76 11.39 24.14
N GLN A 282 -7.10 12.05 23.05
CA GLN A 282 -6.18 12.69 22.11
C GLN A 282 -6.35 14.21 22.19
N ARG A 283 -5.89 14.82 23.28
CA ARG A 283 -6.00 16.29 23.47
C ARG A 283 -4.89 17.02 22.71
N LEU A 284 -5.24 18.14 22.09
CA LEU A 284 -4.28 19.07 21.52
C LEU A 284 -3.55 19.82 22.65
N GLN A 285 -2.19 19.79 22.62
CA GLN A 285 -1.32 20.45 23.59
C GLN A 285 -0.58 21.62 22.96
#